data_1c81858e21747e8ad63d39b775b51917
#
_entry.id   1c81858e21747e8ad63d39b775b51917
#
_cell.length_a   1.000
_cell.length_b   1.000
_cell.length_c   1.000
_cell.angle_alpha   90.00
_cell.angle_beta   90.00
_cell.angle_gamma   90.00
#
_symmetry.space_group_name_H-M   'P 1'
#
loop_
_entity.id
_entity.type
_entity.pdbx_description
1 polymer ?
#
loop_
_entity_poly.entity_id
_entity_poly.type
_entity_poly.pdbx_seq_one_letter_code
_entity_poly.pdbx_strand_id
1 'polypeptide(L)'
;MTSAVLEKTSIHPSAVIHPTAEISEGVIIGPNVVIGEGVKIGKGTRVIANAYIEYAEIGENCTISPFSTIGSEPQDLGYKGEPTKVIIGNETIIKENVTIHRGAACGDFTTRIGNKCLLMVGSHVAHNCVLEDQVILANLVTLGGHVHVGFGAFVGGMSVFHQNIRIGDMAIISGFSASRQDILPYSKGEGRPPVPRGLNVIAMKRRGISQEVRTATNEAFKLLISEEYNTTQAIEKIKAEIPMNEYIEKMIDFIQTSKRGVLLKSHKSGYQSLDEE
;
A
#
# COMPACT_ATOMS: atom_id res chain seq x y z
N MET A 1 33.30 -2.39 -6.08
CA MET A 1 32.08 -2.21 -6.90
C MET A 1 32.08 -3.29 -7.96
N THR A 2 31.40 -4.41 -7.70
CA THR A 2 31.22 -5.48 -8.67
C THR A 2 30.20 -5.00 -9.69
N SER A 3 30.64 -4.74 -10.91
CA SER A 3 29.77 -4.55 -12.08
C SER A 3 28.82 -5.76 -12.15
N ALA A 4 27.53 -5.55 -11.84
CA ALA A 4 26.54 -6.58 -12.09
C ALA A 4 26.51 -6.82 -13.61
N VAL A 5 26.99 -7.98 -14.03
CA VAL A 5 26.81 -8.43 -15.40
C VAL A 5 25.30 -8.60 -15.60
N LEU A 6 24.72 -7.72 -16.42
CA LEU A 6 23.31 -7.85 -16.77
C LEU A 6 23.10 -9.18 -17.49
N GLU A 7 22.22 -10.00 -16.95
CA GLU A 7 21.80 -11.21 -17.63
C GLU A 7 21.15 -10.83 -18.98
N LYS A 8 21.40 -11.65 -19.99
CA LYS A 8 20.79 -11.43 -21.32
C LYS A 8 19.27 -11.59 -21.20
N THR A 9 18.51 -10.73 -21.86
CA THR A 9 17.04 -10.87 -21.96
C THR A 9 16.68 -12.28 -22.41
N SER A 10 15.82 -12.95 -21.66
CA SER A 10 15.40 -14.33 -21.90
C SER A 10 13.89 -14.45 -21.84
N ILE A 11 13.29 -14.95 -22.92
CA ILE A 11 11.86 -15.18 -23.02
C ILE A 11 11.63 -16.67 -23.30
N HIS A 12 10.88 -17.33 -22.41
CA HIS A 12 10.57 -18.76 -22.60
C HIS A 12 9.70 -18.96 -23.85
N PRO A 13 9.93 -20.02 -24.64
CA PRO A 13 9.18 -20.26 -25.89
C PRO A 13 7.65 -20.38 -25.74
N SER A 14 7.16 -20.76 -24.55
CA SER A 14 5.73 -20.85 -24.25
C SER A 14 5.12 -19.53 -23.73
N ALA A 15 5.91 -18.46 -23.59
CA ALA A 15 5.37 -17.17 -23.22
C ALA A 15 4.65 -16.52 -24.42
N VAL A 16 3.56 -15.82 -24.16
CA VAL A 16 2.81 -15.05 -25.15
C VAL A 16 3.06 -13.58 -24.92
N ILE A 17 3.63 -12.89 -25.88
CA ILE A 17 3.99 -11.47 -25.78
C ILE A 17 3.18 -10.70 -26.83
N HIS A 18 2.41 -9.71 -26.37
CA HIS A 18 1.67 -8.83 -27.29
C HIS A 18 2.65 -7.94 -28.10
N PRO A 19 2.39 -7.69 -29.39
CA PRO A 19 3.28 -6.90 -30.23
C PRO A 19 3.60 -5.48 -29.76
N THR A 20 2.70 -4.88 -28.95
CA THR A 20 2.92 -3.53 -28.38
C THR A 20 3.69 -3.54 -27.06
N ALA A 21 4.03 -4.72 -26.52
CA ALA A 21 4.76 -4.80 -25.25
C ALA A 21 6.22 -4.36 -25.42
N GLU A 22 6.71 -3.55 -24.51
CA GLU A 22 8.09 -3.07 -24.46
C GLU A 22 8.86 -3.83 -23.37
N ILE A 23 9.83 -4.68 -23.78
CA ILE A 23 10.63 -5.51 -22.87
C ILE A 23 12.05 -4.97 -22.86
N SER A 24 12.51 -4.47 -21.72
CA SER A 24 13.87 -3.92 -21.56
C SER A 24 14.96 -5.01 -21.48
N GLU A 25 16.21 -4.57 -21.51
CA GLU A 25 17.39 -5.42 -21.39
C GLU A 25 17.42 -6.19 -20.06
N GLY A 26 17.88 -7.43 -20.07
CA GLY A 26 18.06 -8.26 -18.88
C GLY A 26 16.75 -8.77 -18.25
N VAL A 27 15.60 -8.54 -18.89
CA VAL A 27 14.31 -9.08 -18.44
C VAL A 27 14.26 -10.59 -18.67
N ILE A 28 13.75 -11.32 -17.69
CA ILE A 28 13.53 -12.77 -17.77
C ILE A 28 12.04 -13.05 -17.71
N ILE A 29 11.49 -13.68 -18.75
CA ILE A 29 10.09 -14.11 -18.82
C ILE A 29 10.04 -15.63 -18.89
N GLY A 30 9.47 -16.24 -17.87
CA GLY A 30 9.37 -17.69 -17.72
C GLY A 30 8.20 -18.32 -18.49
N PRO A 31 7.97 -19.62 -18.28
CA PRO A 31 6.98 -20.39 -19.04
C PRO A 31 5.54 -19.91 -18.76
N ASN A 32 4.72 -19.98 -19.83
CA ASN A 32 3.29 -19.71 -19.81
C ASN A 32 2.92 -18.32 -19.25
N VAL A 33 3.84 -17.37 -19.28
CA VAL A 33 3.56 -15.96 -18.96
C VAL A 33 2.83 -15.33 -20.15
N VAL A 34 1.79 -14.57 -19.86
CA VAL A 34 1.08 -13.75 -20.87
C VAL A 34 1.35 -12.27 -20.58
N ILE A 35 2.01 -11.61 -21.51
CA ILE A 35 2.24 -10.16 -21.53
C ILE A 35 1.30 -9.56 -22.56
N GLY A 36 0.28 -8.86 -22.10
CA GLY A 36 -0.78 -8.26 -22.90
C GLY A 36 -0.44 -6.88 -23.45
N GLU A 37 -1.47 -6.19 -23.88
CA GLU A 37 -1.39 -4.88 -24.48
C GLU A 37 -0.88 -3.83 -23.49
N GLY A 38 -0.10 -2.85 -24.00
CA GLY A 38 0.33 -1.67 -23.25
C GLY A 38 1.28 -1.95 -22.09
N VAL A 39 1.91 -3.13 -22.05
CA VAL A 39 2.85 -3.50 -21.00
C VAL A 39 4.25 -2.97 -21.29
N LYS A 40 4.88 -2.35 -20.28
CA LYS A 40 6.30 -2.01 -20.28
C LYS A 40 6.97 -2.69 -19.10
N ILE A 41 8.10 -3.37 -19.34
CA ILE A 41 8.87 -4.05 -18.29
C ILE A 41 10.27 -3.48 -18.24
N GLY A 42 10.64 -2.92 -17.09
CA GLY A 42 11.93 -2.32 -16.81
C GLY A 42 13.05 -3.36 -16.66
N LYS A 43 14.28 -2.87 -16.78
CA LYS A 43 15.51 -3.62 -16.81
C LYS A 43 15.66 -4.58 -15.63
N GLY A 44 16.14 -5.80 -15.90
CA GLY A 44 16.45 -6.80 -14.89
C GLY A 44 15.21 -7.39 -14.16
N THR A 45 14.00 -7.03 -14.54
CA THR A 45 12.78 -7.57 -13.96
C THR A 45 12.54 -9.02 -14.38
N ARG A 46 12.04 -9.84 -13.46
CA ARG A 46 11.83 -11.28 -13.65
C ARG A 46 10.35 -11.62 -13.46
N VAL A 47 9.75 -12.20 -14.48
CA VAL A 47 8.41 -12.78 -14.43
C VAL A 47 8.54 -14.29 -14.45
N ILE A 48 8.23 -14.96 -13.33
CA ILE A 48 8.67 -16.34 -13.08
C ILE A 48 7.94 -17.36 -13.96
N ALA A 49 6.63 -17.45 -13.88
CA ALA A 49 5.81 -18.37 -14.68
C ALA A 49 4.30 -18.07 -14.52
N ASN A 50 3.47 -18.50 -15.48
CA ASN A 50 2.00 -18.51 -15.37
C ASN A 50 1.39 -17.17 -14.87
N ALA A 51 2.04 -16.04 -15.10
CA ALA A 51 1.53 -14.73 -14.75
C ALA A 51 0.77 -14.12 -15.93
N TYR A 52 -0.24 -13.31 -15.63
CA TYR A 52 -0.97 -12.51 -16.61
C TYR A 52 -0.78 -11.02 -16.33
N ILE A 53 -0.29 -10.27 -17.31
CA ILE A 53 0.04 -8.84 -17.16
C ILE A 53 -0.47 -8.09 -18.38
N GLU A 54 -1.27 -7.06 -18.18
CA GLU A 54 -1.75 -6.16 -19.23
C GLU A 54 -1.84 -4.71 -18.74
N TYR A 55 -1.78 -3.73 -19.60
CA TYR A 55 -1.91 -2.30 -19.28
C TYR A 55 -1.10 -1.88 -18.04
N ALA A 56 0.16 -2.31 -17.98
CA ALA A 56 1.02 -2.10 -16.81
C ALA A 56 2.40 -1.59 -17.20
N GLU A 57 2.89 -0.61 -16.44
CA GLU A 57 4.28 -0.16 -16.48
C GLU A 57 4.98 -0.69 -15.23
N ILE A 58 5.95 -1.60 -15.41
CA ILE A 58 6.68 -2.27 -14.31
C ILE A 58 8.11 -1.76 -14.34
N GLY A 59 8.58 -1.30 -13.19
CA GLY A 59 9.93 -0.76 -13.00
C GLY A 59 11.03 -1.81 -13.13
N GLU A 60 12.25 -1.42 -12.73
CA GLU A 60 13.45 -2.23 -12.83
C GLU A 60 13.61 -3.19 -11.65
N ASN A 61 14.28 -4.31 -11.88
CA ASN A 61 14.66 -5.29 -10.85
C ASN A 61 13.48 -5.83 -10.01
N CYS A 62 12.29 -5.82 -10.56
CA CYS A 62 11.11 -6.40 -9.92
C CYS A 62 11.12 -7.94 -10.04
N THR A 63 10.39 -8.59 -9.13
CA THR A 63 10.14 -10.04 -9.21
C THR A 63 8.63 -10.28 -9.13
N ILE A 64 8.10 -10.96 -10.16
CA ILE A 64 6.68 -11.31 -10.25
C ILE A 64 6.57 -12.83 -10.20
N SER A 65 5.98 -13.34 -9.12
CA SER A 65 5.82 -14.77 -8.85
C SER A 65 4.66 -15.38 -9.64
N PRO A 66 4.57 -16.71 -9.70
CA PRO A 66 3.54 -17.40 -10.48
C PRO A 66 2.11 -17.04 -10.08
N PHE A 67 1.22 -17.11 -11.07
CA PHE A 67 -0.22 -16.89 -10.94
C PHE A 67 -0.61 -15.47 -10.49
N SER A 68 0.31 -14.51 -10.56
CA SER A 68 -0.02 -13.10 -10.36
C SER A 68 -0.80 -12.57 -11.54
N THR A 69 -1.80 -11.71 -11.27
CA THR A 69 -2.60 -11.04 -12.29
C THR A 69 -2.50 -9.54 -12.10
N ILE A 70 -1.94 -8.84 -13.08
CA ILE A 70 -1.63 -7.40 -13.00
C ILE A 70 -2.27 -6.68 -14.17
N GLY A 71 -3.02 -5.61 -13.88
CA GLY A 71 -3.60 -4.72 -14.86
C GLY A 71 -4.97 -5.15 -15.40
N SER A 72 -5.58 -6.21 -14.86
CA SER A 72 -6.96 -6.59 -15.20
C SER A 72 -7.94 -5.46 -14.90
N GLU A 73 -9.08 -5.51 -15.56
CA GLU A 73 -10.16 -4.53 -15.40
C GLU A 73 -10.55 -4.32 -13.94
N PRO A 74 -10.86 -3.05 -13.57
CA PRO A 74 -11.31 -2.77 -12.22
C PRO A 74 -12.63 -3.48 -11.91
N GLN A 75 -12.81 -3.92 -10.68
CA GLN A 75 -14.09 -4.43 -10.17
C GLN A 75 -15.02 -3.25 -9.82
N ASP A 76 -15.33 -2.46 -10.82
CA ASP A 76 -16.17 -1.27 -10.72
C ASP A 76 -17.24 -1.31 -11.83
N LEU A 77 -18.51 -1.35 -11.45
CA LEU A 77 -19.63 -1.38 -12.40
C LEU A 77 -19.73 -0.11 -13.27
N GLY A 78 -19.09 0.98 -12.82
CA GLY A 78 -18.99 2.22 -13.57
C GLY A 78 -17.97 2.21 -14.70
N TYR A 79 -17.04 1.24 -14.73
CA TYR A 79 -15.99 1.14 -15.72
C TYR A 79 -16.56 0.80 -17.11
N LYS A 80 -16.14 1.53 -18.14
CA LYS A 80 -16.65 1.41 -19.51
C LYS A 80 -15.56 1.16 -20.55
N GLY A 81 -14.37 0.67 -20.10
CA GLY A 81 -13.25 0.41 -20.99
C GLY A 81 -12.32 1.62 -21.16
N GLU A 82 -12.33 2.56 -20.24
CA GLU A 82 -11.44 3.72 -20.28
C GLU A 82 -9.96 3.31 -20.26
N PRO A 83 -9.05 4.09 -20.89
CA PRO A 83 -7.62 3.78 -20.95
C PRO A 83 -6.95 3.99 -19.59
N THR A 84 -6.98 2.97 -18.78
CA THR A 84 -6.43 2.96 -17.41
C THR A 84 -5.27 2.00 -17.31
N LYS A 85 -4.42 2.17 -16.28
CA LYS A 85 -3.22 1.35 -16.13
C LYS A 85 -2.82 1.09 -14.68
N VAL A 86 -1.83 0.21 -14.53
CA VAL A 86 -1.06 -0.01 -13.30
C VAL A 86 0.35 0.54 -13.50
N ILE A 87 0.90 1.18 -12.47
CA ILE A 87 2.32 1.55 -12.43
C ILE A 87 2.95 0.90 -11.20
N ILE A 88 4.06 0.19 -11.39
CA ILE A 88 4.82 -0.48 -10.33
C ILE A 88 6.25 0.06 -10.35
N GLY A 89 6.70 0.54 -9.21
CA GLY A 89 8.06 1.06 -9.01
C GLY A 89 9.13 -0.05 -9.01
N ASN A 90 10.36 0.38 -8.84
CA ASN A 90 11.55 -0.49 -8.93
C ASN A 90 11.69 -1.42 -7.71
N GLU A 91 12.38 -2.54 -7.89
CA GLU A 91 12.76 -3.48 -6.81
C GLU A 91 11.56 -4.04 -6.02
N THR A 92 10.35 -3.96 -6.57
CA THR A 92 9.13 -4.46 -5.94
C THR A 92 8.96 -5.96 -6.17
N ILE A 93 8.58 -6.66 -5.11
CA ILE A 93 8.38 -8.11 -5.11
C ILE A 93 6.88 -8.42 -5.01
N ILE A 94 6.35 -9.10 -6.01
CA ILE A 94 4.97 -9.54 -6.09
C ILE A 94 4.97 -11.06 -5.99
N LYS A 95 4.34 -11.57 -4.92
CA LYS A 95 4.29 -13.00 -4.64
C LYS A 95 3.13 -13.69 -5.37
N GLU A 96 3.01 -14.98 -5.18
CA GLU A 96 2.06 -15.85 -5.88
C GLU A 96 0.60 -15.42 -5.66
N ASN A 97 -0.22 -15.54 -6.68
CA ASN A 97 -1.67 -15.25 -6.65
C ASN A 97 -2.03 -13.80 -6.22
N VAL A 98 -1.11 -12.86 -6.34
CA VAL A 98 -1.43 -11.45 -6.12
C VAL A 98 -2.25 -10.91 -7.28
N THR A 99 -3.27 -10.10 -6.98
CA THR A 99 -4.07 -9.42 -7.99
C THR A 99 -3.96 -7.90 -7.82
N ILE A 100 -3.66 -7.19 -8.92
CA ILE A 100 -3.58 -5.73 -8.97
C ILE A 100 -4.42 -5.26 -10.14
N HIS A 101 -5.54 -4.59 -9.85
CA HIS A 101 -6.42 -4.07 -10.89
C HIS A 101 -5.95 -2.69 -11.36
N ARG A 102 -6.11 -2.42 -12.66
CA ARG A 102 -5.84 -1.09 -13.22
C ARG A 102 -6.82 -0.04 -12.67
N GLY A 103 -6.51 1.24 -12.86
CA GLY A 103 -7.36 2.32 -12.40
C GLY A 103 -8.75 2.32 -13.02
N ALA A 104 -9.63 3.16 -12.49
CA ALA A 104 -10.94 3.46 -13.05
C ALA A 104 -11.07 4.98 -13.26
N ALA A 105 -12.03 5.43 -14.05
CA ALA A 105 -12.23 6.83 -14.42
C ALA A 105 -12.66 7.72 -13.24
N CYS A 106 -13.14 7.13 -12.16
CA CYS A 106 -13.48 7.84 -10.91
C CYS A 106 -12.25 8.38 -10.12
N GLY A 107 -11.04 8.26 -10.66
CA GLY A 107 -9.79 8.76 -10.10
C GLY A 107 -8.84 9.29 -11.18
N ASP A 108 -7.55 9.06 -10.97
CA ASP A 108 -6.48 9.47 -11.90
C ASP A 108 -6.16 8.41 -12.96
N PHE A 109 -7.07 7.52 -13.25
CA PHE A 109 -6.94 6.43 -14.23
C PHE A 109 -5.82 5.41 -13.93
N THR A 110 -5.23 5.46 -12.73
CA THR A 110 -4.04 4.68 -12.44
C THR A 110 -4.09 4.05 -11.05
N THR A 111 -3.67 2.79 -10.94
CA THR A 111 -3.29 2.15 -9.68
C THR A 111 -1.78 2.19 -9.56
N ARG A 112 -1.25 2.61 -8.41
CA ARG A 112 0.19 2.86 -8.21
C ARG A 112 0.76 2.02 -7.07
N ILE A 113 1.87 1.35 -7.35
CA ILE A 113 2.69 0.65 -6.35
C ILE A 113 4.08 1.29 -6.39
N GLY A 114 4.57 1.72 -5.24
CA GLY A 114 5.88 2.35 -5.10
C GLY A 114 7.06 1.39 -5.27
N ASN A 115 8.24 1.89 -4.95
CA ASN A 115 9.49 1.13 -5.02
C ASN A 115 9.66 0.23 -3.78
N LYS A 116 10.36 -0.90 -3.94
CA LYS A 116 10.76 -1.80 -2.83
C LYS A 116 9.58 -2.29 -1.99
N CYS A 117 8.40 -2.38 -2.59
CA CYS A 117 7.23 -2.96 -1.95
C CYS A 117 7.31 -4.49 -1.92
N LEU A 118 6.64 -5.10 -0.96
CA LEU A 118 6.45 -6.54 -0.88
C LEU A 118 4.96 -6.85 -0.77
N LEU A 119 4.40 -7.40 -1.83
CA LEU A 119 3.03 -7.90 -1.87
C LEU A 119 3.08 -9.41 -1.71
N MET A 120 2.68 -9.90 -0.53
CA MET A 120 2.74 -11.34 -0.21
C MET A 120 1.55 -12.09 -0.82
N VAL A 121 1.64 -13.41 -0.74
CA VAL A 121 0.73 -14.38 -1.39
C VAL A 121 -0.74 -13.99 -1.24
N GLY A 122 -1.44 -13.93 -2.37
CA GLY A 122 -2.88 -13.72 -2.44
C GLY A 122 -3.36 -12.33 -2.01
N SER A 123 -2.47 -11.34 -1.83
CA SER A 123 -2.93 -9.98 -1.55
C SER A 123 -3.62 -9.36 -2.78
N HIS A 124 -4.60 -8.51 -2.51
CA HIS A 124 -5.40 -7.82 -3.53
C HIS A 124 -5.28 -6.31 -3.42
N VAL A 125 -4.97 -5.66 -4.54
CA VAL A 125 -4.95 -4.20 -4.68
C VAL A 125 -6.01 -3.82 -5.72
N ALA A 126 -7.10 -3.20 -5.26
CA ALA A 126 -8.16 -2.73 -6.15
C ALA A 126 -7.73 -1.47 -6.92
N HIS A 127 -8.62 -1.03 -7.81
CA HIS A 127 -8.41 0.13 -8.68
C HIS A 127 -8.10 1.42 -7.91
N ASN A 128 -7.30 2.29 -8.50
CA ASN A 128 -6.94 3.61 -7.98
C ASN A 128 -6.24 3.59 -6.59
N CYS A 129 -5.83 2.43 -6.10
CA CYS A 129 -5.01 2.38 -4.89
C CYS A 129 -3.64 3.00 -5.14
N VAL A 130 -3.09 3.60 -4.09
CA VAL A 130 -1.72 4.12 -4.06
C VAL A 130 -0.99 3.48 -2.90
N LEU A 131 0.04 2.71 -3.20
CA LEU A 131 1.00 2.20 -2.22
C LEU A 131 2.29 3.01 -2.39
N GLU A 132 2.70 3.70 -1.34
CA GLU A 132 3.98 4.40 -1.30
C GLU A 132 5.15 3.41 -1.28
N ASP A 133 6.39 3.91 -1.29
CA ASP A 133 7.58 3.07 -1.25
C ASP A 133 7.66 2.22 0.03
N GLN A 134 8.25 1.02 -0.10
CA GLN A 134 8.54 0.10 1.00
C GLN A 134 7.30 -0.41 1.76
N VAL A 135 6.13 -0.34 1.16
CA VAL A 135 4.91 -0.93 1.74
C VAL A 135 5.01 -2.46 1.73
N ILE A 136 4.55 -3.07 2.81
CA ILE A 136 4.42 -4.53 2.92
C ILE A 136 2.96 -4.87 3.13
N LEU A 137 2.37 -5.59 2.19
CA LEU A 137 1.09 -6.27 2.35
C LEU A 137 1.35 -7.75 2.64
N ALA A 138 1.00 -8.20 3.84
CA ALA A 138 1.12 -9.62 4.19
C ALA A 138 0.07 -10.48 3.45
N ASN A 139 0.13 -11.79 3.62
CA ASN A 139 -0.71 -12.74 2.89
C ASN A 139 -2.21 -12.40 3.01
N LEU A 140 -2.91 -12.43 1.88
CA LEU A 140 -4.36 -12.26 1.80
C LEU A 140 -4.88 -10.88 2.30
N VAL A 141 -4.04 -9.86 2.33
CA VAL A 141 -4.52 -8.50 2.55
C VAL A 141 -5.38 -8.06 1.37
N THR A 142 -6.53 -7.45 1.66
CA THR A 142 -7.45 -6.95 0.64
C THR A 142 -7.67 -5.46 0.81
N LEU A 143 -7.31 -4.69 -0.21
CA LEU A 143 -7.55 -3.25 -0.27
C LEU A 143 -8.70 -2.96 -1.22
N GLY A 144 -9.72 -2.25 -0.75
CA GLY A 144 -10.78 -1.70 -1.60
C GLY A 144 -10.27 -0.56 -2.48
N GLY A 145 -11.07 -0.10 -3.44
CA GLY A 145 -10.67 0.98 -4.35
C GLY A 145 -10.23 2.26 -3.63
N HIS A 146 -9.28 3.00 -4.22
CA HIS A 146 -8.78 4.29 -3.70
C HIS A 146 -8.16 4.22 -2.31
N VAL A 147 -7.72 3.07 -1.83
CA VAL A 147 -6.95 2.99 -0.58
C VAL A 147 -5.56 3.54 -0.81
N HIS A 148 -5.14 4.44 0.09
CA HIS A 148 -3.78 4.97 0.10
C HIS A 148 -3.01 4.36 1.28
N VAL A 149 -1.89 3.71 0.98
CA VAL A 149 -0.99 3.12 1.98
C VAL A 149 0.31 3.89 2.00
N GLY A 150 0.57 4.56 3.11
CA GLY A 150 1.73 5.43 3.29
C GLY A 150 3.06 4.68 3.37
N PHE A 151 4.13 5.43 3.22
CA PHE A 151 5.51 4.98 3.15
C PHE A 151 5.89 4.00 4.27
N GLY A 152 6.40 2.84 3.90
CA GLY A 152 6.91 1.84 4.84
C GLY A 152 5.87 1.25 5.80
N ALA A 153 4.59 1.37 5.50
CA ALA A 153 3.53 0.73 6.29
C ALA A 153 3.56 -0.79 6.13
N PHE A 154 3.21 -1.50 7.19
CA PHE A 154 3.05 -2.95 7.22
C PHE A 154 1.60 -3.30 7.53
N VAL A 155 0.98 -4.05 6.65
CA VAL A 155 -0.39 -4.54 6.81
C VAL A 155 -0.37 -6.03 7.06
N GLY A 156 -0.82 -6.45 8.24
CA GLY A 156 -0.86 -7.84 8.67
C GLY A 156 -1.85 -8.69 7.86
N GLY A 157 -1.53 -9.96 7.74
CA GLY A 157 -2.26 -10.89 6.88
C GLY A 157 -3.76 -11.02 7.17
N MET A 158 -4.54 -11.33 6.15
CA MET A 158 -6.00 -11.50 6.21
C MET A 158 -6.73 -10.25 6.71
N SER A 159 -6.14 -9.07 6.52
CA SER A 159 -6.77 -7.79 6.86
C SER A 159 -7.47 -7.20 5.65
N VAL A 160 -8.61 -6.51 5.88
CA VAL A 160 -9.43 -5.92 4.83
C VAL A 160 -9.70 -4.44 5.11
N PHE A 161 -9.62 -3.63 4.07
CA PHE A 161 -9.77 -2.18 4.20
C PHE A 161 -10.78 -1.65 3.19
N HIS A 162 -11.73 -0.88 3.73
CA HIS A 162 -12.79 -0.28 2.92
C HIS A 162 -12.20 0.74 1.93
N GLN A 163 -12.91 0.97 0.84
CA GLN A 163 -12.52 1.98 -0.14
C GLN A 163 -12.34 3.38 0.44
N ASN A 164 -11.46 4.19 -0.18
CA ASN A 164 -11.19 5.58 0.17
C ASN A 164 -10.62 5.81 1.57
N ILE A 165 -10.01 4.82 2.22
CA ILE A 165 -9.28 5.05 3.46
C ILE A 165 -7.79 5.26 3.22
N ARG A 166 -7.14 5.84 4.22
CA ARG A 166 -5.68 6.01 4.24
C ARG A 166 -5.06 5.23 5.40
N ILE A 167 -3.98 4.55 5.12
CA ILE A 167 -3.09 3.95 6.12
C ILE A 167 -1.85 4.82 6.15
N GLY A 168 -1.57 5.46 7.28
CA GLY A 168 -0.47 6.41 7.39
C GLY A 168 0.92 5.75 7.34
N ASP A 169 1.94 6.57 7.13
CA ASP A 169 3.34 6.14 7.03
C ASP A 169 3.78 5.30 8.23
N MET A 170 4.58 4.28 7.96
CA MET A 170 5.16 3.39 8.99
C MET A 170 4.13 2.81 9.98
N ALA A 171 2.84 2.87 9.67
CA ALA A 171 1.84 2.19 10.47
C ALA A 171 2.04 0.67 10.43
N ILE A 172 1.83 0.00 11.56
CA ILE A 172 1.78 -1.46 11.64
C ILE A 172 0.36 -1.86 12.03
N ILE A 173 -0.25 -2.69 11.21
CA ILE A 173 -1.56 -3.25 11.46
C ILE A 173 -1.42 -4.75 11.67
N SER A 174 -1.93 -5.24 12.79
CA SER A 174 -1.95 -6.68 13.09
C SER A 174 -2.83 -7.44 12.11
N GLY A 175 -2.55 -8.72 11.94
CA GLY A 175 -3.39 -9.58 11.10
C GLY A 175 -4.86 -9.64 11.55
N PHE A 176 -5.75 -10.07 10.64
CA PHE A 176 -7.20 -10.15 10.86
C PHE A 176 -7.86 -8.81 11.24
N SER A 177 -7.30 -7.71 10.79
CA SER A 177 -7.87 -6.37 11.03
C SER A 177 -8.82 -5.97 9.90
N ALA A 178 -9.82 -5.13 10.26
CA ALA A 178 -10.73 -4.55 9.27
C ALA A 178 -11.03 -3.09 9.63
N SER A 179 -11.01 -2.16 8.65
CA SER A 179 -11.30 -0.76 8.91
C SER A 179 -12.10 -0.09 7.80
N ARG A 180 -12.97 0.85 8.22
CA ARG A 180 -13.66 1.82 7.38
C ARG A 180 -13.14 3.25 7.61
N GLN A 181 -12.21 3.43 8.56
CA GLN A 181 -11.61 4.69 8.94
C GLN A 181 -10.12 4.70 8.66
N ASP A 182 -9.55 5.89 8.53
CA ASP A 182 -8.12 6.10 8.33
C ASP A 182 -7.30 5.61 9.53
N ILE A 183 -6.12 5.08 9.27
CA ILE A 183 -5.18 4.58 10.29
C ILE A 183 -4.06 5.61 10.46
N LEU A 184 -3.90 6.10 11.70
CA LEU A 184 -2.95 7.16 12.03
C LEU A 184 -1.50 6.76 11.64
N PRO A 185 -0.71 7.68 11.04
CA PRO A 185 0.71 7.47 10.79
C PRO A 185 1.48 7.03 12.04
N TYR A 186 2.47 6.18 11.84
CA TYR A 186 3.38 5.68 12.87
C TYR A 186 2.73 4.83 13.97
N SER A 187 1.43 4.56 13.87
CA SER A 187 0.72 3.79 14.90
C SER A 187 0.91 2.27 14.74
N LYS A 188 0.71 1.55 15.84
CA LYS A 188 0.49 0.11 15.85
C LYS A 188 -0.98 -0.12 16.15
N GLY A 189 -1.72 -0.68 15.21
CA GLY A 189 -3.15 -0.96 15.31
C GLY A 189 -3.46 -2.45 15.40
N GLU A 190 -4.45 -2.80 16.22
CA GLU A 190 -4.90 -4.18 16.42
C GLU A 190 -6.42 -4.25 16.57
N GLY A 191 -7.03 -5.23 15.94
CA GLY A 191 -8.46 -5.54 16.09
C GLY A 191 -9.33 -5.15 14.90
N ARG A 192 -10.65 -5.15 15.11
CA ARG A 192 -11.69 -4.84 14.12
C ARG A 192 -12.69 -3.85 14.71
N PRO A 193 -12.47 -2.55 14.55
CA PRO A 193 -11.39 -1.87 13.83
C PRO A 193 -10.04 -1.93 14.57
N PRO A 194 -8.90 -1.69 13.85
CA PRO A 194 -7.55 -1.76 14.45
C PRO A 194 -7.27 -0.53 15.33
N VAL A 195 -7.64 -0.64 16.60
CA VAL A 195 -7.43 0.44 17.58
C VAL A 195 -5.93 0.68 17.80
N PRO A 196 -5.47 1.94 17.81
CA PRO A 196 -4.08 2.27 18.09
C PRO A 196 -3.66 1.81 19.50
N ARG A 197 -2.58 1.03 19.57
CA ARG A 197 -2.02 0.51 20.84
C ARG A 197 -0.71 1.17 21.24
N GLY A 198 -0.11 1.94 20.36
CA GLY A 198 1.15 2.63 20.60
C GLY A 198 1.80 3.10 19.31
N LEU A 199 2.89 3.83 19.47
CA LEU A 199 3.72 4.30 18.38
C LEU A 199 4.66 3.20 17.87
N ASN A 200 4.93 3.15 16.58
CA ASN A 200 5.92 2.26 15.95
C ASN A 200 7.36 2.79 16.16
N VAL A 201 7.79 2.86 17.41
CA VAL A 201 9.11 3.38 17.80
C VAL A 201 10.25 2.60 17.14
N ILE A 202 10.04 1.29 16.88
CA ILE A 202 11.07 0.44 16.28
C ILE A 202 11.34 0.88 14.83
N ALA A 203 10.32 1.12 14.03
CA ALA A 203 10.50 1.61 12.66
C ALA A 203 11.17 2.98 12.65
N MET A 204 10.73 3.89 13.51
CA MET A 204 11.34 5.21 13.65
C MET A 204 12.83 5.12 14.02
N LYS A 205 13.19 4.25 14.98
CA LYS A 205 14.59 4.02 15.37
C LYS A 205 15.43 3.46 14.22
N ARG A 206 14.92 2.47 13.49
CA ARG A 206 15.63 1.87 12.35
C ARG A 206 15.91 2.87 11.22
N ARG A 207 15.12 3.94 11.16
CA ARG A 207 15.28 5.03 10.18
C ARG A 207 16.15 6.19 10.71
N GLY A 208 16.81 6.01 11.87
CA GLY A 208 17.73 6.98 12.40
C GLY A 208 17.07 8.19 13.09
N ILE A 209 15.76 8.18 13.33
CA ILE A 209 15.05 9.26 14.01
C ILE A 209 15.58 9.36 15.45
N SER A 210 15.98 10.56 15.89
CA SER A 210 16.58 10.77 17.20
C SER A 210 15.66 10.37 18.36
N GLN A 211 16.23 10.12 19.53
CA GLN A 211 15.45 9.74 20.70
C GLN A 211 14.52 10.88 21.16
N GLU A 212 14.99 12.11 21.10
CA GLU A 212 14.22 13.30 21.49
C GLU A 212 12.96 13.44 20.60
N VAL A 213 13.13 13.35 19.28
CA VAL A 213 12.03 13.41 18.33
C VAL A 213 11.03 12.27 18.55
N ARG A 214 11.50 11.03 18.76
CA ARG A 214 10.64 9.90 19.06
C ARG A 214 9.87 10.06 20.37
N THR A 215 10.50 10.65 21.41
CA THR A 215 9.86 10.90 22.70
C THR A 215 8.75 11.92 22.54
N ALA A 216 9.03 13.08 21.94
CA ALA A 216 8.03 14.12 21.69
C ALA A 216 6.87 13.59 20.83
N THR A 217 7.17 12.84 19.77
CA THR A 217 6.14 12.23 18.91
C THR A 217 5.28 11.21 19.68
N ASN A 218 5.87 10.45 20.60
CA ASN A 218 5.12 9.50 21.41
C ASN A 218 4.24 10.19 22.47
N GLU A 219 4.67 11.32 23.01
CA GLU A 219 3.85 12.15 23.91
C GLU A 219 2.66 12.74 23.16
N ALA A 220 2.88 13.30 21.99
CA ALA A 220 1.80 13.77 21.11
C ALA A 220 0.82 12.65 20.75
N PHE A 221 1.34 11.48 20.38
CA PHE A 221 0.51 10.31 20.09
C PHE A 221 -0.38 9.91 21.28
N LYS A 222 0.17 9.89 22.51
CA LYS A 222 -0.60 9.58 23.71
C LYS A 222 -1.75 10.56 23.95
N LEU A 223 -1.54 11.85 23.71
CA LEU A 223 -2.60 12.85 23.82
C LEU A 223 -3.69 12.62 22.78
N LEU A 224 -3.34 12.28 21.54
CA LEU A 224 -4.32 11.99 20.46
C LEU A 224 -5.21 10.80 20.78
N ILE A 225 -4.69 9.77 21.45
CA ILE A 225 -5.46 8.55 21.79
C ILE A 225 -6.07 8.61 23.21
N SER A 226 -5.83 9.66 23.98
CA SER A 226 -6.36 9.81 25.34
C SER A 226 -7.87 9.97 25.35
N GLU A 227 -8.56 9.34 26.28
CA GLU A 227 -10.00 9.51 26.52
C GLU A 227 -10.36 10.88 27.13
N GLU A 228 -9.37 11.61 27.67
CA GLU A 228 -9.57 12.89 28.38
C GLU A 228 -9.89 14.06 27.44
N TYR A 229 -9.38 14.00 26.19
CA TYR A 229 -9.49 15.12 25.24
C TYR A 229 -10.22 14.68 23.98
N ASN A 230 -11.06 15.54 23.43
CA ASN A 230 -11.47 15.37 22.04
C ASN A 230 -10.29 15.71 21.11
N THR A 231 -10.44 15.38 19.82
CA THR A 231 -9.33 15.53 18.84
C THR A 231 -8.83 16.97 18.75
N THR A 232 -9.72 17.96 18.78
CA THR A 232 -9.35 19.40 18.71
C THR A 232 -8.56 19.81 19.94
N GLN A 233 -9.04 19.48 21.14
CA GLN A 233 -8.37 19.76 22.40
C GLN A 233 -7.00 19.09 22.49
N ALA A 234 -6.90 17.83 22.02
CA ALA A 234 -5.62 17.12 21.99
C ALA A 234 -4.61 17.83 21.08
N ILE A 235 -5.03 18.27 19.91
CA ILE A 235 -4.16 19.01 18.96
C ILE A 235 -3.73 20.35 19.54
N GLU A 236 -4.63 21.11 20.17
CA GLU A 236 -4.30 22.39 20.84
C GLU A 236 -3.27 22.17 21.96
N LYS A 237 -3.49 21.17 22.78
CA LYS A 237 -2.57 20.80 23.87
C LYS A 237 -1.20 20.37 23.34
N ILE A 238 -1.15 19.57 22.28
CA ILE A 238 0.11 19.18 21.63
C ILE A 238 0.88 20.42 21.17
N LYS A 239 0.21 21.35 20.47
CA LYS A 239 0.84 22.58 19.98
C LYS A 239 1.34 23.50 21.09
N ALA A 240 0.70 23.47 22.26
CA ALA A 240 1.06 24.31 23.40
C ALA A 240 2.20 23.72 24.26
N GLU A 241 2.27 22.41 24.41
CA GLU A 241 3.08 21.76 25.45
C GLU A 241 4.22 20.88 24.88
N ILE A 242 4.16 20.46 23.62
CA ILE A 242 5.14 19.51 23.06
C ILE A 242 6.00 20.19 22.00
N PRO A 243 7.33 20.00 22.01
CA PRO A 243 8.20 20.47 20.94
C PRO A 243 7.77 19.88 19.59
N MET A 244 7.30 20.73 18.70
CA MET A 244 6.81 20.33 17.37
C MET A 244 7.96 19.77 16.52
N ASN A 245 7.62 18.77 15.69
CA ASN A 245 8.53 18.18 14.72
C ASN A 245 7.71 17.66 13.51
N GLU A 246 8.38 17.33 12.42
CA GLU A 246 7.76 16.89 11.18
C GLU A 246 6.80 15.70 11.33
N TYR A 247 7.05 14.78 12.27
CA TYR A 247 6.20 13.60 12.52
C TYR A 247 4.91 13.97 13.21
N ILE A 248 4.97 14.90 14.16
CA ILE A 248 3.79 15.45 14.86
C ILE A 248 2.96 16.25 13.86
N GLU A 249 3.58 17.12 13.08
CA GLU A 249 2.90 17.90 12.04
C GLU A 249 2.18 16.99 11.05
N LYS A 250 2.84 15.93 10.59
CA LYS A 250 2.24 14.95 9.69
C LYS A 250 1.07 14.20 10.32
N MET A 251 1.12 13.83 11.60
CA MET A 251 -0.03 13.24 12.29
C MET A 251 -1.22 14.20 12.37
N ILE A 252 -0.96 15.46 12.69
CA ILE A 252 -2.00 16.50 12.78
C ILE A 252 -2.64 16.76 11.41
N ASP A 253 -1.82 16.97 10.38
CA ASP A 253 -2.30 17.16 9.00
C ASP A 253 -3.12 15.96 8.52
N PHE A 254 -2.64 14.74 8.78
CA PHE A 254 -3.35 13.52 8.43
C PHE A 254 -4.74 13.46 9.08
N ILE A 255 -4.87 13.88 10.34
CA ILE A 255 -6.16 13.94 11.04
C ILE A 255 -7.05 15.00 10.41
N GLN A 256 -6.53 16.22 10.20
CA GLN A 256 -7.30 17.36 9.71
C GLN A 256 -7.79 17.20 8.27
N THR A 257 -7.05 16.46 7.46
CA THR A 257 -7.37 16.18 6.05
C THR A 257 -8.17 14.91 5.84
N SER A 258 -8.48 14.18 6.91
CA SER A 258 -9.22 12.92 6.81
C SER A 258 -10.68 13.14 6.40
N LYS A 259 -11.12 12.41 5.37
CA LYS A 259 -12.52 12.38 4.92
C LYS A 259 -13.33 11.24 5.55
N ARG A 260 -12.65 10.18 6.01
CA ARG A 260 -13.26 8.98 6.61
C ARG A 260 -13.22 8.98 8.13
N GLY A 261 -12.64 10.04 8.75
CA GLY A 261 -12.27 10.05 10.15
C GLY A 261 -11.08 9.15 10.44
N VAL A 262 -10.32 9.48 11.47
CA VAL A 262 -9.15 8.71 11.89
C VAL A 262 -9.50 7.90 13.12
N LEU A 263 -9.15 6.62 13.10
CA LEU A 263 -9.33 5.75 14.26
C LEU A 263 -8.29 6.10 15.32
N LEU A 264 -8.72 6.77 16.38
CA LEU A 264 -7.88 7.19 17.50
C LEU A 264 -8.21 6.42 18.78
N LYS A 265 -9.48 6.04 18.98
CA LYS A 265 -9.97 5.42 20.22
C LYS A 265 -10.82 4.20 19.92
N SER A 266 -10.95 3.30 20.88
CA SER A 266 -11.96 2.25 20.79
C SER A 266 -13.34 2.84 20.99
N HIS A 267 -14.23 2.69 20.03
CA HIS A 267 -15.65 2.98 20.30
C HIS A 267 -16.15 2.02 21.37
N LYS A 268 -16.54 2.56 22.51
CA LYS A 268 -17.36 1.85 23.50
C LYS A 268 -18.79 1.77 22.96
N SER A 269 -19.05 1.00 21.95
CA SER A 269 -20.40 0.52 21.64
C SER A 269 -20.42 -0.25 20.33
N GLY A 270 -21.16 -1.29 20.37
CA GLY A 270 -21.65 -2.21 19.42
C GLY A 270 -21.59 -1.84 17.94
N TYR A 271 -21.48 -2.89 17.17
CA TYR A 271 -21.86 -2.92 15.77
C TYR A 271 -23.07 -2.00 15.55
N GLN A 272 -22.87 -0.84 14.96
CA GLN A 272 -23.97 -0.18 14.27
C GLN A 272 -24.34 -1.06 13.09
N SER A 273 -25.58 -1.48 13.05
CA SER A 273 -26.16 -2.30 12.00
C SER A 273 -25.92 -1.68 10.62
N LEU A 274 -25.74 -2.53 9.63
CA LEU A 274 -25.53 -2.19 8.22
C LEU A 274 -26.79 -1.65 7.52
N ASP A 275 -27.75 -1.13 8.26
CA ASP A 275 -29.11 -0.89 7.78
C ASP A 275 -29.40 0.56 7.36
N GLU A 276 -28.36 1.39 7.12
CA GLU A 276 -28.56 2.73 6.54
C GLU A 276 -27.51 3.06 5.48
N GLU A 277 -27.76 2.57 4.24
CA GLU A 277 -27.42 3.24 2.99
C GLU A 277 -28.32 2.71 1.86
#